data_6234940f183d7c7d490a5c4f3100975c
#
_entry.id   6234940f183d7c7d490a5c4f3100975c
#
_cell.length_a   1.000
_cell.length_b   1.000
_cell.length_c   1.000
_cell.angle_alpha   90.00
_cell.angle_beta   90.00
_cell.angle_gamma   90.00
#
_symmetry.space_group_name_H-M   'P 1'
#
loop_
_entity.id
_entity.type
_entity.pdbx_description
1 polymer ?
#
loop_
_entity_poly.entity_id
_entity_poly.type
_entity_poly.pdbx_seq_one_letter_code
_entity_poly.pdbx_strand_id
1 'polypeptide(L)'
;KRDALGLARESFLGQFGIGLLSCLLVTDEIRVTTRRAGTDETWLWVGRDDGTYSVALSPQPRAEPGTDVALRPRGSAADLLSAEVVERLASSYASYLPVDLVVETAGGPVIAAGRRFPWEGGGRDAALSLGEVVVGARPLDVVDLSDPVSGVRGQAFVLPHPTGTRGGHRLYAKRM
;
A
#
# COMPACT_ATOMS: atom_id res chain seq x y z
N LYS A 1 6.59 -18.56 7.45
CA LYS A 1 7.95 -18.70 6.88
C LYS A 1 8.91 -17.86 7.70
N ARG A 2 10.09 -18.38 8.01
CA ARG A 2 11.19 -17.65 8.64
C ARG A 2 12.14 -17.15 7.56
N ASP A 3 12.83 -16.05 7.81
CA ASP A 3 13.93 -15.60 6.96
C ASP A 3 15.16 -16.50 7.09
N ALA A 4 16.23 -16.18 6.36
CA ALA A 4 17.49 -16.94 6.43
C ALA A 4 18.15 -16.94 7.82
N LEU A 5 17.73 -16.04 8.71
CA LEU A 5 18.19 -15.92 10.10
C LEU A 5 17.23 -16.58 11.10
N GLY A 6 16.15 -17.21 10.63
CA GLY A 6 15.14 -17.85 11.47
C GLY A 6 14.19 -16.89 12.19
N LEU A 7 14.25 -15.59 11.86
CA LEU A 7 13.37 -14.58 12.42
C LEU A 7 11.97 -14.68 11.80
N ALA A 8 10.96 -14.40 12.60
CA ALA A 8 9.60 -14.33 12.08
C ALA A 8 9.49 -13.22 11.05
N ARG A 9 8.73 -13.46 9.95
CA ARG A 9 8.49 -12.47 8.88
C ARG A 9 7.57 -11.33 9.32
N GLU A 10 7.67 -10.90 10.57
CA GLU A 10 6.84 -9.82 11.12
C GLU A 10 7.07 -8.46 10.45
N SER A 11 8.26 -8.29 9.86
CA SER A 11 8.63 -7.06 9.15
C SER A 11 8.10 -6.95 7.71
N PHE A 12 7.47 -8.00 7.18
CA PHE A 12 6.92 -7.97 5.82
C PHE A 12 5.42 -7.67 5.82
N LEU A 13 5.01 -6.67 5.05
CA LEU A 13 3.60 -6.33 4.82
C LEU A 13 2.84 -7.46 4.11
N GLY A 14 3.50 -8.12 3.16
CA GLY A 14 2.93 -9.24 2.40
C GLY A 14 3.26 -10.60 3.01
N GLN A 15 2.27 -11.27 3.60
CA GLN A 15 2.49 -12.58 4.24
C GLN A 15 2.09 -13.77 3.38
N PHE A 16 1.11 -13.58 2.50
CA PHE A 16 0.46 -14.67 1.76
C PHE A 16 1.00 -14.85 0.34
N GLY A 17 1.75 -13.87 -0.20
CA GLY A 17 2.33 -13.92 -1.55
C GLY A 17 1.30 -13.75 -2.68
N ILE A 18 0.03 -13.45 -2.36
CA ILE A 18 -1.04 -13.36 -3.37
C ILE A 18 -1.19 -11.93 -3.95
N GLY A 19 -0.57 -10.91 -3.32
CA GLY A 19 -0.72 -9.52 -3.76
C GLY A 19 -0.28 -9.30 -5.20
N LEU A 20 0.86 -9.88 -5.61
CA LEU A 20 1.33 -9.80 -6.98
C LEU A 20 0.39 -10.52 -7.96
N LEU A 21 -0.14 -11.68 -7.58
CA LEU A 21 -1.01 -12.47 -8.44
C LEU A 21 -2.38 -11.79 -8.67
N SER A 22 -2.81 -10.92 -7.77
CA SER A 22 -4.05 -10.14 -7.96
C SER A 22 -3.96 -9.20 -9.17
N CYS A 23 -2.76 -8.84 -9.61
CA CYS A 23 -2.57 -8.05 -10.83
C CYS A 23 -3.11 -8.77 -12.08
N LEU A 24 -3.16 -10.11 -12.10
CA LEU A 24 -3.74 -10.88 -13.21
C LEU A 24 -5.26 -10.68 -13.39
N LEU A 25 -5.92 -10.03 -12.44
CA LEU A 25 -7.31 -9.59 -12.61
C LEU A 25 -7.44 -8.47 -13.67
N VAL A 26 -6.37 -7.70 -13.91
CA VAL A 26 -6.38 -6.55 -14.82
C VAL A 26 -5.40 -6.69 -15.99
N THR A 27 -4.57 -7.73 -16.01
CA THR A 27 -3.59 -8.00 -17.07
C THR A 27 -3.52 -9.49 -17.38
N ASP A 28 -3.08 -9.84 -18.59
CA ASP A 28 -2.84 -11.24 -18.99
C ASP A 28 -1.41 -11.68 -18.67
N GLU A 29 -0.51 -10.74 -18.45
CA GLU A 29 0.91 -11.00 -18.20
C GLU A 29 1.47 -10.01 -17.16
N ILE A 30 2.26 -10.51 -16.21
CA ILE A 30 3.05 -9.76 -15.26
C ILE A 30 4.52 -10.01 -15.57
N ARG A 31 5.31 -8.96 -15.71
CA ARG A 31 6.76 -9.03 -15.86
C ARG A 31 7.44 -8.44 -14.65
N VAL A 32 8.31 -9.21 -14.00
CA VAL A 32 9.09 -8.76 -12.85
C VAL A 32 10.57 -8.83 -13.20
N THR A 33 11.22 -7.68 -13.25
CA THR A 33 12.67 -7.58 -13.45
C THR A 33 13.30 -7.21 -12.12
N THR A 34 14.20 -8.03 -11.61
CA THR A 34 14.77 -7.84 -10.28
C THR A 34 16.27 -8.09 -10.24
N ARG A 35 16.98 -7.24 -9.48
CA ARG A 35 18.39 -7.43 -9.13
C ARG A 35 18.55 -7.39 -7.62
N ARG A 36 19.16 -8.43 -7.09
CA ARG A 36 19.46 -8.53 -5.65
C ARG A 36 20.66 -7.66 -5.30
N ALA A 37 20.62 -7.00 -4.15
CA ALA A 37 21.78 -6.29 -3.60
C ALA A 37 22.98 -7.24 -3.41
N GLY A 38 24.16 -6.77 -3.83
CA GLY A 38 25.39 -7.55 -3.75
C GLY A 38 25.58 -8.56 -4.91
N THR A 39 24.75 -8.50 -5.94
CA THR A 39 24.91 -9.30 -7.17
C THR A 39 24.80 -8.42 -8.41
N ASP A 40 25.38 -8.89 -9.53
CA ASP A 40 25.28 -8.24 -10.84
C ASP A 40 24.22 -8.87 -11.74
N GLU A 41 23.67 -10.00 -11.33
CA GLU A 41 22.65 -10.70 -12.09
C GLU A 41 21.29 -10.02 -11.94
N THR A 42 20.65 -9.77 -13.07
CA THR A 42 19.26 -9.31 -13.15
C THR A 42 18.41 -10.44 -13.69
N TRP A 43 17.37 -10.78 -12.97
CA TRP A 43 16.44 -11.84 -13.32
C TRP A 43 15.13 -11.28 -13.85
N LEU A 44 14.57 -11.91 -14.86
CA LEU A 44 13.26 -11.66 -15.41
C LEU A 44 12.34 -12.84 -15.09
N TRP A 45 11.28 -12.59 -14.36
CA TRP A 45 10.16 -13.50 -14.19
C TRP A 45 8.98 -12.99 -15.01
N VAL A 46 8.32 -13.89 -15.72
CA VAL A 46 7.10 -13.59 -16.49
C VAL A 46 6.03 -14.58 -16.08
N GLY A 47 4.94 -14.10 -15.50
CA GLY A 47 3.78 -14.91 -15.13
C GLY A 47 2.57 -14.56 -15.97
N ARG A 48 1.72 -15.54 -16.28
CA ARG A 48 0.53 -15.38 -17.12
C ARG A 48 -0.72 -15.86 -16.41
N ASP A 49 -1.86 -15.41 -16.91
CA ASP A 49 -3.18 -15.72 -16.34
C ASP A 49 -3.58 -17.20 -16.55
N ASP A 50 -2.95 -17.91 -17.46
CA ASP A 50 -3.11 -19.36 -17.65
C ASP A 50 -2.36 -20.20 -16.60
N GLY A 51 -1.69 -19.55 -15.65
CA GLY A 51 -0.91 -20.19 -14.59
C GLY A 51 0.51 -20.56 -15.01
N THR A 52 0.92 -20.30 -16.25
CA THR A 52 2.32 -20.54 -16.69
C THR A 52 3.25 -19.43 -16.26
N TYR A 53 4.52 -19.76 -16.06
CA TYR A 53 5.54 -18.75 -15.80
C TYR A 53 6.89 -19.17 -16.40
N SER A 54 7.76 -18.20 -16.59
CA SER A 54 9.17 -18.42 -16.96
C SER A 54 10.10 -17.56 -16.10
N VAL A 55 11.33 -18.04 -15.91
CA VAL A 55 12.41 -17.32 -15.21
C VAL A 55 13.68 -17.43 -16.05
N ALA A 56 14.31 -16.31 -16.32
CA ALA A 56 15.56 -16.24 -17.08
C ALA A 56 16.42 -15.05 -16.63
N LEU A 57 17.67 -15.02 -17.01
CA LEU A 57 18.47 -13.79 -16.93
C LEU A 57 17.85 -12.73 -17.83
N SER A 58 17.75 -11.52 -17.31
CA SER A 58 17.18 -10.41 -18.07
C SER A 58 18.12 -9.99 -19.21
N PRO A 59 17.61 -9.81 -20.43
CA PRO A 59 18.40 -9.23 -21.51
C PRO A 59 18.76 -7.76 -21.28
N GLN A 60 18.09 -7.11 -20.35
CA GLN A 60 18.31 -5.73 -19.94
C GLN A 60 18.67 -5.71 -18.46
N PRO A 61 19.99 -5.68 -18.12
CA PRO A 61 20.42 -5.68 -16.73
C PRO A 61 20.07 -4.33 -16.05
N ARG A 62 19.65 -4.41 -14.80
CA ARG A 62 19.46 -3.21 -13.96
C ARG A 62 20.81 -2.69 -13.50
N ALA A 63 20.99 -1.38 -13.54
CA ALA A 63 22.21 -0.75 -13.02
C ALA A 63 22.29 -0.82 -11.49
N GLU A 64 21.12 -0.80 -10.81
CA GLU A 64 21.01 -0.78 -9.35
C GLU A 64 20.15 -1.94 -8.84
N PRO A 65 20.38 -2.39 -7.58
CA PRO A 65 19.49 -3.34 -6.92
C PRO A 65 18.05 -2.79 -6.84
N GLY A 66 17.09 -3.68 -6.98
CA GLY A 66 15.67 -3.30 -6.92
C GLY A 66 14.81 -4.21 -7.78
N THR A 67 13.52 -3.86 -7.85
CA THR A 67 12.53 -4.65 -8.59
C THR A 67 11.60 -3.72 -9.36
N ASP A 68 11.41 -4.02 -10.65
CA ASP A 68 10.39 -3.41 -11.50
C ASP A 68 9.30 -4.44 -11.75
N VAL A 69 8.05 -4.01 -11.61
CA VAL A 69 6.87 -4.79 -11.96
C VAL A 69 6.15 -4.07 -13.09
N ALA A 70 6.10 -4.70 -14.25
CA ALA A 70 5.45 -4.14 -15.43
C ALA A 70 4.15 -4.89 -15.73
N LEU A 71 3.08 -4.13 -15.92
CA LEU A 71 1.75 -4.61 -16.27
C LEU A 71 1.29 -3.91 -17.55
N ARG A 72 0.63 -4.67 -18.43
CA ARG A 72 -0.13 -4.10 -19.54
C ARG A 72 -1.61 -4.38 -19.27
N PRO A 73 -2.41 -3.36 -18.97
CA PRO A 73 -3.82 -3.56 -18.67
C PRO A 73 -4.56 -4.15 -19.88
N ARG A 74 -5.54 -5.01 -19.63
CA ARG A 74 -6.56 -5.37 -20.63
C ARG A 74 -7.35 -4.12 -21.02
N GLY A 75 -7.90 -4.09 -22.23
CA GLY A 75 -8.68 -2.93 -22.69
C GLY A 75 -9.83 -2.55 -21.75
N SER A 76 -10.51 -3.56 -21.15
CA SER A 76 -11.57 -3.36 -20.16
C SER A 76 -11.09 -2.81 -18.80
N ALA A 77 -9.79 -2.85 -18.51
CA ALA A 77 -9.19 -2.41 -17.27
C ALA A 77 -8.34 -1.12 -17.42
N ALA A 78 -8.25 -0.57 -18.63
CA ALA A 78 -7.39 0.59 -18.90
C ALA A 78 -7.75 1.80 -18.03
N ASP A 79 -9.04 2.06 -17.83
CA ASP A 79 -9.53 3.17 -17.02
C ASP A 79 -9.16 3.03 -15.52
N LEU A 80 -9.01 1.81 -15.03
CA LEU A 80 -8.60 1.54 -13.64
C LEU A 80 -7.14 1.91 -13.39
N LEU A 81 -6.32 1.97 -14.44
CA LEU A 81 -4.89 2.30 -14.38
C LEU A 81 -4.59 3.71 -14.87
N SER A 82 -5.61 4.57 -15.00
CA SER A 82 -5.37 5.99 -15.19
C SER A 82 -4.62 6.58 -13.98
N ALA A 83 -3.77 7.59 -14.22
CA ALA A 83 -2.98 8.21 -13.15
C ALA A 83 -3.85 8.70 -11.99
N GLU A 84 -5.00 9.30 -12.29
CA GLU A 84 -5.96 9.81 -11.31
C GLU A 84 -6.55 8.69 -10.42
N VAL A 85 -6.93 7.56 -11.03
CA VAL A 85 -7.46 6.42 -10.27
C VAL A 85 -6.39 5.79 -9.40
N VAL A 86 -5.17 5.61 -9.95
CA VAL A 86 -4.03 5.04 -9.21
C VAL A 86 -3.65 5.94 -8.03
N GLU A 87 -3.56 7.26 -8.21
CA GLU A 87 -3.28 8.22 -7.17
C GLU A 87 -4.33 8.16 -6.05
N ARG A 88 -5.61 8.17 -6.41
CA ARG A 88 -6.72 8.07 -5.48
C ARG A 88 -6.70 6.77 -4.67
N LEU A 89 -6.47 5.63 -5.34
CA LEU A 89 -6.38 4.33 -4.67
C LEU A 89 -5.15 4.23 -3.78
N ALA A 90 -4.00 4.68 -4.26
CA ALA A 90 -2.76 4.73 -3.49
C ALA A 90 -2.93 5.60 -2.23
N SER A 91 -3.50 6.79 -2.36
CA SER A 91 -3.80 7.67 -1.23
C SER A 91 -4.82 7.08 -0.26
N SER A 92 -5.79 6.29 -0.74
CA SER A 92 -6.82 5.67 0.12
C SER A 92 -6.30 4.46 0.90
N TYR A 93 -5.47 3.62 0.27
CA TYR A 93 -5.08 2.33 0.83
C TYR A 93 -3.64 2.28 1.32
N ALA A 94 -2.76 3.12 0.80
CA ALA A 94 -1.33 3.06 1.09
C ALA A 94 -0.79 4.25 1.90
N SER A 95 -1.63 5.23 2.29
CA SER A 95 -1.19 6.47 2.97
C SER A 95 -0.33 6.25 4.19
N TYR A 96 -0.53 5.15 4.92
CA TYR A 96 0.16 4.85 6.17
C TYR A 96 1.16 3.71 6.06
N LEU A 97 1.55 3.33 4.84
CA LEU A 97 2.65 2.39 4.66
C LEU A 97 3.95 2.99 5.21
N PRO A 98 4.83 2.16 5.80
CA PRO A 98 6.12 2.60 6.34
C PRO A 98 7.18 2.80 5.23
N VAL A 99 6.74 3.13 4.03
CA VAL A 99 7.57 3.38 2.85
C VAL A 99 6.99 4.56 2.08
N ASP A 100 7.84 5.31 1.41
CA ASP A 100 7.38 6.33 0.48
C ASP A 100 6.81 5.66 -0.76
N LEU A 101 5.58 6.04 -1.11
CA LEU A 101 4.93 5.63 -2.35
C LEU A 101 4.75 6.88 -3.21
N VAL A 102 5.40 6.88 -4.35
CA VAL A 102 5.33 7.96 -5.33
C VAL A 102 4.60 7.44 -6.57
N VAL A 103 3.58 8.17 -7.00
CA VAL A 103 2.88 7.93 -8.27
C VAL A 103 3.44 8.92 -9.30
N GLU A 104 4.12 8.41 -10.31
CA GLU A 104 4.62 9.21 -11.42
C GLU A 104 3.47 9.49 -12.39
N THR A 105 3.20 10.76 -12.63
CA THR A 105 2.14 11.23 -13.53
C THR A 105 2.69 12.16 -14.59
N ALA A 106 1.92 12.44 -15.63
CA ALA A 106 2.28 13.44 -16.63
C ALA A 106 2.48 14.85 -16.04
N GLY A 107 1.85 15.16 -14.91
CA GLY A 107 2.01 16.40 -14.15
C GLY A 107 3.19 16.41 -13.17
N GLY A 108 3.92 15.32 -13.07
CA GLY A 108 5.00 15.10 -12.11
C GLY A 108 4.66 14.08 -11.02
N PRO A 109 5.63 13.81 -10.13
CA PRO A 109 5.45 12.84 -9.06
C PRO A 109 4.49 13.35 -7.98
N VAL A 110 3.62 12.45 -7.49
CA VAL A 110 2.67 12.67 -6.40
C VAL A 110 3.00 11.71 -5.26
N ILE A 111 3.23 12.22 -4.05
CA ILE A 111 3.47 11.39 -2.86
C ILE A 111 2.13 10.90 -2.33
N ALA A 112 1.89 9.60 -2.46
CA ALA A 112 0.63 8.96 -2.07
C ALA A 112 0.69 8.27 -0.70
N ALA A 113 1.88 7.99 -0.16
CA ALA A 113 2.09 7.33 1.12
C ALA A 113 3.27 7.93 1.89
N GLY A 114 3.58 7.37 3.07
CA GLY A 114 4.61 7.90 3.98
C GLY A 114 4.05 8.86 5.03
N ARG A 115 2.73 8.99 5.11
CA ARG A 115 2.08 9.85 6.12
C ARG A 115 2.19 9.23 7.50
N ARG A 116 2.44 10.09 8.50
CA ARG A 116 2.34 9.68 9.90
C ARG A 116 0.88 9.53 10.30
N PHE A 117 0.61 8.57 11.17
CA PHE A 117 -0.70 8.53 11.80
C PHE A 117 -0.91 9.80 12.65
N PRO A 118 -2.12 10.34 12.72
CA PRO A 118 -2.41 11.56 13.49
C PRO A 118 -2.05 11.42 14.96
N TRP A 119 -2.20 10.23 15.54
CA TRP A 119 -1.80 9.92 16.92
C TRP A 119 -0.29 9.79 17.15
N GLU A 120 0.52 9.89 16.09
CA GLU A 120 2.00 9.87 16.15
C GLU A 120 2.62 11.28 16.23
N GLY A 121 1.88 12.29 16.65
CA GLY A 121 2.44 13.62 16.90
C GLY A 121 1.73 14.82 16.25
N GLY A 122 0.57 14.62 15.64
CA GLY A 122 -0.19 15.68 14.97
C GLY A 122 -1.02 16.58 15.88
N GLY A 123 -1.18 16.23 17.16
CA GLY A 123 -2.04 16.95 18.11
C GLY A 123 -3.53 16.86 17.77
N ARG A 124 -4.35 17.47 18.64
CA ARG A 124 -5.82 17.43 18.57
C ARG A 124 -6.37 18.03 17.28
N ASP A 125 -5.83 19.15 16.81
CA ASP A 125 -6.34 19.83 15.61
C ASP A 125 -6.11 19.01 14.35
N ALA A 126 -4.95 18.36 14.23
CA ALA A 126 -4.65 17.47 13.12
C ALA A 126 -5.57 16.23 13.14
N ALA A 127 -5.86 15.70 14.32
CA ALA A 127 -6.79 14.59 14.49
C ALA A 127 -8.22 14.97 14.10
N LEU A 128 -8.71 16.16 14.51
CA LEU A 128 -10.02 16.65 14.11
C LEU A 128 -10.13 16.86 12.59
N SER A 129 -9.08 17.41 11.97
CA SER A 129 -9.02 17.59 10.50
C SER A 129 -9.03 16.26 9.77
N LEU A 130 -8.31 15.25 10.27
CA LEU A 130 -8.39 13.90 9.73
C LEU A 130 -9.81 13.32 9.88
N GLY A 131 -10.40 13.47 11.05
CA GLY A 131 -11.76 13.02 11.32
C GLY A 131 -12.75 13.59 10.31
N GLU A 132 -12.63 14.87 9.98
CA GLU A 132 -13.46 15.53 8.97
C GLU A 132 -13.31 14.88 7.58
N VAL A 133 -12.08 14.55 7.17
CA VAL A 133 -11.81 13.87 5.90
C VAL A 133 -12.35 12.44 5.90
N VAL A 134 -12.18 11.70 7.02
CA VAL A 134 -12.54 10.28 7.11
C VAL A 134 -14.05 10.09 7.23
N VAL A 135 -14.70 10.97 7.97
CA VAL A 135 -16.14 10.84 8.32
C VAL A 135 -17.02 11.69 7.42
N GLY A 136 -16.46 12.71 6.75
CA GLY A 136 -17.23 13.67 5.94
C GLY A 136 -17.95 14.73 6.74
N ALA A 137 -17.69 14.82 8.06
CA ALA A 137 -18.22 15.84 8.95
C ALA A 137 -17.18 16.17 10.04
N ARG A 138 -17.08 17.46 10.43
CA ARG A 138 -16.16 17.87 11.47
C ARG A 138 -16.55 17.26 12.82
N PRO A 139 -15.68 16.45 13.45
CA PRO A 139 -15.97 15.91 14.78
C PRO A 139 -16.05 17.01 15.85
N LEU A 140 -16.84 16.78 16.88
CA LEU A 140 -16.88 17.63 18.08
C LEU A 140 -15.65 17.40 18.94
N ASP A 141 -15.19 16.16 18.99
CA ASP A 141 -14.06 15.74 19.82
C ASP A 141 -13.35 14.53 19.24
N VAL A 142 -12.16 14.27 19.75
CA VAL A 142 -11.35 13.10 19.47
C VAL A 142 -10.86 12.48 20.78
N VAL A 143 -10.97 11.18 20.89
CA VAL A 143 -10.52 10.39 22.05
C VAL A 143 -9.43 9.43 21.59
N ASP A 144 -8.25 9.51 22.20
CA ASP A 144 -7.16 8.57 21.93
C ASP A 144 -7.49 7.21 22.54
N LEU A 145 -7.33 6.17 21.75
CA LEU A 145 -7.49 4.78 22.14
C LEU A 145 -6.13 4.12 22.20
N SER A 146 -5.85 3.45 23.31
CA SER A 146 -4.63 2.65 23.47
C SER A 146 -4.91 1.45 24.34
N ASP A 147 -4.65 0.25 23.80
CA ASP A 147 -4.66 -0.97 24.56
C ASP A 147 -3.24 -1.57 24.57
N PRO A 148 -2.54 -1.51 25.71
CA PRO A 148 -1.18 -2.02 25.80
C PRO A 148 -1.07 -3.54 25.69
N VAL A 149 -2.16 -4.27 25.90
CA VAL A 149 -2.16 -5.74 25.83
C VAL A 149 -2.20 -6.22 24.38
N SER A 150 -3.09 -5.66 23.57
CA SER A 150 -3.20 -5.99 22.15
C SER A 150 -2.26 -5.17 21.26
N GLY A 151 -1.64 -4.11 21.79
CA GLY A 151 -0.84 -3.16 21.02
C GLY A 151 -1.67 -2.26 20.09
N VAL A 152 -3.01 -2.29 20.19
CA VAL A 152 -3.88 -1.46 19.37
C VAL A 152 -3.80 -0.01 19.82
N ARG A 153 -3.59 0.89 18.86
CA ARG A 153 -3.67 2.34 19.02
C ARG A 153 -4.60 2.91 17.98
N GLY A 154 -5.27 4.00 18.32
CA GLY A 154 -6.17 4.66 17.40
C GLY A 154 -6.84 5.88 17.99
N GLN A 155 -7.79 6.42 17.25
CA GLN A 155 -8.59 7.55 17.65
C GLN A 155 -10.07 7.28 17.39
N ALA A 156 -10.92 7.68 18.32
CA ALA A 156 -12.36 7.70 18.16
C ALA A 156 -12.83 9.14 17.99
N PHE A 157 -13.67 9.39 17.01
CA PHE A 157 -14.24 10.70 16.72
C PHE A 157 -15.65 10.80 17.27
N VAL A 158 -15.92 11.84 18.05
CA VAL A 158 -17.25 12.16 18.55
C VAL A 158 -17.95 13.03 17.52
N LEU A 159 -19.04 12.55 16.94
CA LEU A 159 -19.75 13.26 15.88
C LEU A 159 -20.94 14.04 16.41
N PRO A 160 -21.28 15.21 15.81
CA PRO A 160 -22.42 16.03 16.22
C PRO A 160 -23.77 15.33 15.98
N HIS A 161 -23.82 14.39 15.02
CA HIS A 161 -25.01 13.63 14.66
C HIS A 161 -24.65 12.18 14.35
N PRO A 162 -25.57 11.22 14.57
CA PRO A 162 -25.36 9.84 14.16
C PRO A 162 -25.19 9.74 12.65
N THR A 163 -24.12 9.09 12.19
CA THR A 163 -23.91 8.78 10.77
C THR A 163 -24.54 7.41 10.47
N GLY A 164 -25.86 7.37 10.29
CA GLY A 164 -26.59 6.13 10.02
C GLY A 164 -26.91 5.31 11.28
N THR A 165 -27.43 4.11 11.07
CA THR A 165 -27.89 3.19 12.13
C THR A 165 -26.78 2.39 12.81
N ARG A 166 -25.55 2.44 12.31
CA ARG A 166 -24.37 1.74 12.86
C ARG A 166 -23.14 2.63 12.78
N GLY A 167 -22.39 2.68 13.87
CA GLY A 167 -21.06 3.30 13.86
C GLY A 167 -20.13 2.61 12.86
N GLY A 168 -19.24 3.37 12.23
CA GLY A 168 -18.22 2.85 11.32
C GLY A 168 -16.86 2.84 12.00
N HIS A 169 -16.02 1.89 11.63
CA HIS A 169 -14.61 1.88 12.00
C HIS A 169 -13.75 1.57 10.79
N ARG A 170 -12.52 2.09 10.79
CA ARG A 170 -11.48 1.74 9.83
C ARG A 170 -10.27 1.25 10.59
N LEU A 171 -9.76 0.11 10.19
CA LEU A 171 -8.54 -0.48 10.74
C LEU A 171 -7.39 -0.27 9.77
N TYR A 172 -6.29 0.22 10.28
CA TYR A 172 -5.03 0.30 9.58
C TYR A 172 -4.02 -0.58 10.31
N ALA A 173 -3.39 -1.50 9.60
CA ALA A 173 -2.31 -2.29 10.14
C ALA A 173 -0.98 -1.70 9.69
N LYS A 174 -0.18 -1.19 10.65
CA LYS A 174 1.20 -0.81 10.43
C LYS A 174 2.06 -1.80 11.21
N ARG A 175 2.86 -2.56 10.51
CA ARG A 175 3.90 -3.38 11.13
C ARG A 175 5.24 -2.64 11.00
N MET A 176 5.88 -2.43 12.13
CA MET A 176 7.26 -1.96 12.21
C MET A 176 8.21 -3.12 11.94
#